data_9c39b6e1ccc59b2e456215c9be3c33e5
#
_entry.id   9c39b6e1ccc59b2e456215c9be3c33e5
#
_cell.length_a   1.000
_cell.length_b   1.000
_cell.length_c   1.000
_cell.angle_alpha   90.00
_cell.angle_beta   90.00
_cell.angle_gamma   90.00
#
_symmetry.space_group_name_H-M   'P 1'
#
loop_
_entity.id
_entity.type
_entity.pdbx_description
1 polymer ?
#
loop_
_entity_poly.entity_id
_entity_poly.type
_entity_poly.pdbx_seq_one_letter_code
_entity_poly.pdbx_strand_id
1 'polypeptide(L)'
;MQSDLKETQAKLDQAKERLKKRSKIIPPVIFSSANYNAAMEAFSQGHYKKSLRLFDKLIKQNPPRFLEDNIHFGMASSFYRLKKYSEAQKHFQKILDDFQMGDKRFNSYVMLGVIHNLQGEKSRALYLLDEALSNNPPERMKPLISSLIRNINEDESSNATN
;
A
#
# COMPACT_ATOMS: atom_id res chain seq x y z
N MET A 1 24.61 30.81 31.14
CA MET A 1 23.67 29.82 31.76
C MET A 1 22.23 30.35 31.95
N GLN A 2 22.00 31.41 32.77
CA GLN A 2 20.61 31.94 32.96
C GLN A 2 20.05 32.63 31.72
N SER A 3 20.88 33.31 30.91
CA SER A 3 20.50 33.92 29.63
C SER A 3 20.05 32.84 28.62
N ASP A 4 20.80 31.78 28.47
CA ASP A 4 20.55 30.71 27.51
C ASP A 4 19.26 29.92 27.84
N LEU A 5 18.98 29.79 29.14
CA LEU A 5 17.75 29.16 29.62
C LEU A 5 16.52 30.02 29.27
N LYS A 6 16.60 31.34 29.43
CA LYS A 6 15.51 32.25 29.04
C LYS A 6 15.26 32.25 27.54
N GLU A 7 16.30 32.26 26.74
CA GLU A 7 16.18 32.24 25.29
C GLU A 7 15.55 30.90 24.80
N THR A 8 15.99 29.79 25.38
CA THR A 8 15.43 28.46 25.06
C THR A 8 13.97 28.36 25.44
N GLN A 9 13.59 28.90 26.61
CA GLN A 9 12.20 28.91 27.06
C GLN A 9 11.33 29.79 26.12
N ALA A 10 11.81 30.94 25.69
CA ALA A 10 11.09 31.79 24.75
C ALA A 10 10.87 31.12 23.38
N LYS A 11 11.89 30.41 22.87
CA LYS A 11 11.77 29.61 21.63
C LYS A 11 10.74 28.48 21.76
N LEU A 12 10.73 27.82 22.92
CA LEU A 12 9.75 26.76 23.20
C LEU A 12 8.31 27.29 23.25
N ASP A 13 8.11 28.43 23.91
CA ASP A 13 6.76 29.02 24.01
C ASP A 13 6.28 29.55 22.67
N GLN A 14 7.17 30.10 21.84
CA GLN A 14 6.88 30.49 20.47
C GLN A 14 6.53 29.29 19.58
N ALA A 15 7.23 28.17 19.73
CA ALA A 15 6.91 26.93 19.02
C ALA A 15 5.56 26.35 19.46
N LYS A 16 5.25 26.36 20.77
CA LYS A 16 3.95 25.94 21.29
C LYS A 16 2.79 26.78 20.73
N GLU A 17 2.97 28.11 20.68
CA GLU A 17 1.96 29.00 20.09
C GLU A 17 1.75 28.78 18.58
N ARG A 18 2.83 28.53 17.83
CA ARG A 18 2.74 28.17 16.40
C ARG A 18 1.97 26.85 16.21
N LEU A 19 2.26 25.84 17.03
CA LEU A 19 1.53 24.56 17.01
C LEU A 19 0.05 24.76 17.37
N LYS A 20 -0.26 25.57 18.38
CA LYS A 20 -1.63 25.86 18.80
C LYS A 20 -2.43 26.62 17.73
N LYS A 21 -1.79 27.56 17.03
CA LYS A 21 -2.39 28.26 15.88
C LYS A 21 -2.62 27.29 14.72
N ARG A 22 -1.66 26.39 14.44
CA ARG A 22 -1.77 25.41 13.37
C ARG A 22 -2.87 24.38 13.65
N SER A 23 -3.04 23.93 14.90
CA SER A 23 -4.12 23.01 15.31
C SER A 23 -5.51 23.66 15.27
N LYS A 24 -5.62 24.99 15.38
CA LYS A 24 -6.89 25.70 15.22
C LYS A 24 -7.31 25.91 13.77
N ILE A 25 -6.35 25.90 12.83
CA ILE A 25 -6.61 26.16 11.40
C ILE A 25 -7.03 24.89 10.67
N ILE A 26 -6.61 23.72 11.16
CA ILE A 26 -6.97 22.42 10.57
C ILE A 26 -7.78 21.68 11.65
N PRO A 27 -9.11 21.62 11.54
CA PRO A 27 -9.87 20.76 12.44
C PRO A 27 -9.31 19.34 12.31
N PRO A 28 -9.17 18.58 13.42
CA PRO A 28 -8.73 17.22 13.35
C PRO A 28 -9.69 16.48 12.43
N VAL A 29 -9.20 16.05 11.28
CA VAL A 29 -10.00 15.20 10.39
C VAL A 29 -10.15 13.89 11.12
N ILE A 30 -11.33 13.67 11.70
CA ILE A 30 -11.65 12.43 12.41
C ILE A 30 -11.73 11.36 11.33
N PHE A 31 -10.76 10.44 11.35
CA PHE A 31 -10.81 9.26 10.50
C PHE A 31 -12.11 8.50 10.77
N SER A 32 -12.91 8.31 9.74
CA SER A 32 -14.16 7.57 9.83
C SER A 32 -13.99 6.14 9.35
N SER A 33 -14.06 5.19 10.27
CA SER A 33 -14.10 3.76 9.93
C SER A 33 -15.28 3.42 9.01
N ALA A 34 -16.38 4.16 9.11
CA ALA A 34 -17.54 4.00 8.23
C ALA A 34 -17.18 4.27 6.75
N ASN A 35 -16.35 5.29 6.47
CA ASN A 35 -15.87 5.55 5.11
C ASN A 35 -14.96 4.46 4.59
N TYR A 36 -14.11 3.87 5.45
CA TYR A 36 -13.28 2.72 5.09
C TYR A 36 -14.14 1.50 4.76
N ASN A 37 -15.11 1.18 5.60
CA ASN A 37 -16.04 0.06 5.37
C ASN A 37 -16.84 0.27 4.08
N ALA A 38 -17.32 1.48 3.81
CA ALA A 38 -18.02 1.81 2.56
C ALA A 38 -17.11 1.65 1.32
N ALA A 39 -15.81 1.95 1.43
CA ALA A 39 -14.85 1.73 0.35
C ALA A 39 -14.64 0.23 0.09
N MET A 40 -14.50 -0.57 1.15
CA MET A 40 -14.36 -2.03 1.06
C MET A 40 -15.64 -2.68 0.53
N GLU A 41 -16.80 -2.23 0.97
CA GLU A 41 -18.09 -2.72 0.45
C GLU A 41 -18.23 -2.42 -1.05
N ALA A 42 -17.95 -1.19 -1.47
CA ALA A 42 -17.96 -0.84 -2.89
C ALA A 42 -17.00 -1.73 -3.71
N PHE A 43 -15.83 -2.07 -3.15
CA PHE A 43 -14.89 -3.00 -3.77
C PHE A 43 -15.49 -4.41 -3.91
N SER A 44 -16.05 -4.96 -2.84
CA SER A 44 -16.64 -6.31 -2.83
C SER A 44 -17.82 -6.45 -3.78
N GLN A 45 -18.59 -5.37 -3.99
CA GLN A 45 -19.69 -5.29 -4.95
C GLN A 45 -19.23 -5.05 -6.41
N GLY A 46 -17.91 -4.97 -6.67
CA GLY A 46 -17.38 -4.72 -8.00
C GLY A 46 -17.43 -3.24 -8.44
N HIS A 47 -17.86 -2.34 -7.58
CA HIS A 47 -17.94 -0.90 -7.86
C HIS A 47 -16.58 -0.22 -7.69
N TYR A 48 -15.55 -0.70 -8.42
CA TYR A 48 -14.15 -0.31 -8.24
C TYR A 48 -13.89 1.19 -8.39
N LYS A 49 -14.57 1.88 -9.31
CA LYS A 49 -14.46 3.35 -9.44
C LYS A 49 -15.00 4.10 -8.21
N LYS A 50 -16.06 3.59 -7.58
CA LYS A 50 -16.61 4.14 -6.34
C LYS A 50 -15.65 3.88 -5.18
N SER A 51 -15.14 2.66 -5.07
CA SER A 51 -14.15 2.27 -4.08
C SER A 51 -12.93 3.17 -4.12
N LEU A 52 -12.34 3.40 -5.31
CA LEU A 52 -11.21 4.31 -5.51
C LEU A 52 -11.50 5.73 -5.01
N ARG A 53 -12.65 6.29 -5.33
CA ARG A 53 -13.02 7.64 -4.85
C ARG A 53 -13.11 7.72 -3.32
N LEU A 54 -13.60 6.66 -2.69
CA LEU A 54 -13.70 6.60 -1.23
C LEU A 54 -12.33 6.43 -0.58
N PHE A 55 -11.48 5.55 -1.11
CA PHE A 55 -10.10 5.40 -0.63
C PHE A 55 -9.26 6.68 -0.85
N ASP A 56 -9.42 7.38 -1.99
CA ASP A 56 -8.74 8.65 -2.25
C ASP A 56 -9.13 9.74 -1.24
N LYS A 57 -10.41 9.78 -0.83
CA LYS A 57 -10.84 10.67 0.25
C LYS A 57 -10.20 10.30 1.59
N LEU A 58 -10.12 9.00 1.88
CA LEU A 58 -9.56 8.51 3.13
C LEU A 58 -8.08 8.82 3.25
N ILE A 59 -7.29 8.58 2.21
CA ILE A 59 -5.84 8.82 2.26
C ILE A 59 -5.52 10.31 2.44
N LYS A 60 -6.34 11.20 1.89
CA LYS A 60 -6.21 12.66 2.06
C LYS A 60 -6.58 13.16 3.46
N GLN A 61 -7.23 12.34 4.27
CA GLN A 61 -7.61 12.64 5.64
C GLN A 61 -6.53 12.29 6.67
N ASN A 62 -5.30 12.00 6.23
CA ASN A 62 -4.20 11.53 7.09
C ASN A 62 -4.68 10.39 8.01
N PRO A 63 -5.02 9.22 7.44
CA PRO A 63 -5.49 8.09 8.21
C PRO A 63 -4.42 7.63 9.20
N PRO A 64 -4.81 6.90 10.25
CA PRO A 64 -3.83 6.25 11.11
C PRO A 64 -2.89 5.36 10.31
N ARG A 65 -1.57 5.42 10.59
CA ARG A 65 -0.54 4.74 9.81
C ARG A 65 -0.79 3.22 9.64
N PHE A 66 -1.39 2.58 10.65
CA PHE A 66 -1.74 1.15 10.58
C PHE A 66 -2.87 0.81 9.60
N LEU A 67 -3.53 1.83 9.01
CA LEU A 67 -4.56 1.66 7.98
C LEU A 67 -4.09 2.12 6.60
N GLU A 68 -2.99 2.83 6.51
CA GLU A 68 -2.50 3.38 5.24
C GLU A 68 -2.15 2.27 4.25
N ASP A 69 -1.50 1.19 4.69
CA ASP A 69 -1.18 0.03 3.85
C ASP A 69 -2.46 -0.67 3.35
N ASN A 70 -3.48 -0.81 4.20
CA ASN A 70 -4.79 -1.34 3.82
C ASN A 70 -5.50 -0.46 2.78
N ILE A 71 -5.43 0.87 2.94
CA ILE A 71 -6.01 1.81 1.97
C ILE A 71 -5.27 1.72 0.63
N HIS A 72 -3.94 1.74 0.65
CA HIS A 72 -3.14 1.58 -0.57
C HIS A 72 -3.39 0.24 -1.24
N PHE A 73 -3.52 -0.84 -0.46
CA PHE A 73 -3.86 -2.16 -1.00
C PHE A 73 -5.24 -2.18 -1.65
N GLY A 74 -6.25 -1.57 -1.03
CA GLY A 74 -7.59 -1.41 -1.59
C GLY A 74 -7.61 -0.60 -2.89
N MET A 75 -6.83 0.50 -2.95
CA MET A 75 -6.66 1.29 -4.17
C MET A 75 -5.98 0.48 -5.27
N ALA A 76 -4.85 -0.17 -4.97
CA ALA A 76 -4.11 -1.01 -5.90
C ALA A 76 -4.99 -2.14 -6.47
N SER A 77 -5.71 -2.83 -5.61
CA SER A 77 -6.63 -3.90 -6.01
C SER A 77 -7.76 -3.39 -6.90
N SER A 78 -8.30 -2.20 -6.60
CA SER A 78 -9.33 -1.56 -7.44
C SER A 78 -8.80 -1.18 -8.82
N PHE A 79 -7.57 -0.63 -8.89
CA PHE A 79 -6.91 -0.35 -10.16
C PHE A 79 -6.63 -1.64 -10.95
N TYR A 80 -6.15 -2.69 -10.30
CA TYR A 80 -5.93 -3.99 -10.92
C TYR A 80 -7.22 -4.54 -11.55
N ARG A 81 -8.33 -4.52 -10.81
CA ARG A 81 -9.65 -4.95 -11.31
C ARG A 81 -10.16 -4.12 -12.49
N LEU A 82 -9.75 -2.88 -12.59
CA LEU A 82 -10.02 -1.99 -13.72
C LEU A 82 -8.98 -2.14 -14.86
N LYS A 83 -8.06 -3.09 -14.77
CA LYS A 83 -6.93 -3.33 -15.70
C LYS A 83 -5.98 -2.13 -15.84
N LYS A 84 -5.98 -1.23 -14.86
CA LYS A 84 -5.07 -0.09 -14.76
C LYS A 84 -3.80 -0.52 -14.04
N TYR A 85 -2.99 -1.34 -14.70
CA TYR A 85 -1.87 -2.03 -14.08
C TYR A 85 -0.78 -1.09 -13.58
N SER A 86 -0.46 -0.04 -14.34
CA SER A 86 0.56 0.93 -13.92
C SER A 86 0.19 1.68 -12.64
N GLU A 87 -1.08 2.04 -12.46
CA GLU A 87 -1.56 2.66 -11.23
C GLU A 87 -1.59 1.66 -10.07
N ALA A 88 -1.99 0.42 -10.33
CA ALA A 88 -1.95 -0.64 -9.32
C ALA A 88 -0.53 -0.89 -8.82
N GLN A 89 0.45 -0.98 -9.72
CA GLN A 89 1.87 -1.16 -9.38
C GLN A 89 2.39 -0.05 -8.47
N LYS A 90 2.05 1.22 -8.73
CA LYS A 90 2.48 2.35 -7.89
C LYS A 90 2.04 2.18 -6.44
N HIS A 91 0.80 1.76 -6.22
CA HIS A 91 0.27 1.59 -4.87
C HIS A 91 0.80 0.31 -4.19
N PHE A 92 0.96 -0.81 -4.91
CA PHE A 92 1.59 -2.00 -4.35
C PHE A 92 3.06 -1.75 -4.02
N GLN A 93 3.81 -1.06 -4.90
CA GLN A 93 5.20 -0.71 -4.64
C GLN A 93 5.33 0.19 -3.41
N LYS A 94 4.44 1.19 -3.28
CA LYS A 94 4.41 2.05 -2.09
C LYS A 94 4.24 1.26 -0.79
N ILE A 95 3.46 0.15 -0.81
CA ILE A 95 3.34 -0.73 0.36
C ILE A 95 4.69 -1.39 0.68
N LEU A 96 5.42 -1.85 -0.33
CA LEU A 96 6.74 -2.46 -0.13
C LEU A 96 7.78 -1.47 0.38
N ASP A 97 7.73 -0.22 -0.09
CA ASP A 97 8.69 0.82 0.27
C ASP A 97 8.45 1.36 1.69
N ASP A 98 7.20 1.66 2.03
CA ASP A 98 6.85 2.43 3.22
C ASP A 98 6.33 1.58 4.39
N PHE A 99 5.85 0.34 4.12
CA PHE A 99 5.16 -0.51 5.11
C PHE A 99 5.77 -1.91 5.19
N GLN A 100 7.08 -1.97 5.38
CA GLN A 100 7.84 -3.23 5.38
C GLN A 100 7.39 -4.25 6.44
N MET A 101 6.77 -3.79 7.53
CA MET A 101 6.20 -4.63 8.59
C MET A 101 4.68 -4.77 8.49
N GLY A 102 4.06 -4.20 7.45
CA GLY A 102 2.62 -4.24 7.21
C GLY A 102 2.13 -5.64 6.79
N ASP A 103 0.88 -5.95 7.14
CA ASP A 103 0.25 -7.24 6.81
C ASP A 103 -0.03 -7.38 5.31
N LYS A 104 -0.03 -6.30 4.54
CA LYS A 104 -0.23 -6.29 3.09
C LYS A 104 1.06 -6.47 2.29
N ARG A 105 2.23 -6.50 2.93
CA ARG A 105 3.52 -6.60 2.25
C ARG A 105 3.60 -7.80 1.30
N PHE A 106 3.35 -9.00 1.81
CA PHE A 106 3.46 -10.23 0.98
C PHE A 106 2.39 -10.32 -0.10
N ASN A 107 1.18 -9.85 0.21
CA ASN A 107 0.13 -9.73 -0.80
C ASN A 107 0.54 -8.79 -1.94
N SER A 108 1.26 -7.70 -1.61
CA SER A 108 1.75 -6.73 -2.60
C SER A 108 2.85 -7.31 -3.48
N TYR A 109 3.79 -8.08 -2.93
CA TYR A 109 4.76 -8.84 -3.72
C TYR A 109 4.08 -9.76 -4.73
N VAL A 110 3.11 -10.56 -4.26
CA VAL A 110 2.35 -11.49 -5.11
C VAL A 110 1.62 -10.74 -6.22
N MET A 111 0.92 -9.67 -5.89
CA MET A 111 0.16 -8.90 -6.87
C MET A 111 1.06 -8.19 -7.89
N LEU A 112 2.22 -7.69 -7.49
CA LEU A 112 3.22 -7.15 -8.42
C LEU A 112 3.76 -8.23 -9.33
N GLY A 113 4.10 -9.41 -8.81
CA GLY A 113 4.50 -10.57 -9.61
C GLY A 113 3.45 -10.95 -10.65
N VAL A 114 2.18 -11.04 -10.24
CA VAL A 114 1.05 -11.31 -11.16
C VAL A 114 0.93 -10.24 -12.25
N ILE A 115 1.03 -8.95 -11.88
CA ILE A 115 0.91 -7.86 -12.85
C ILE A 115 2.07 -7.90 -13.86
N HIS A 116 3.31 -8.08 -13.40
CA HIS A 116 4.47 -8.18 -14.30
C HIS A 116 4.35 -9.39 -15.23
N ASN A 117 3.88 -10.53 -14.73
CA ASN A 117 3.63 -11.69 -15.59
C ASN A 117 2.56 -11.40 -16.66
N LEU A 118 1.45 -10.74 -16.30
CA LEU A 118 0.41 -10.33 -17.26
C LEU A 118 0.92 -9.35 -18.33
N GLN A 119 1.99 -8.61 -18.03
CA GLN A 119 2.67 -7.69 -18.96
C GLN A 119 3.77 -8.37 -19.79
N GLY A 120 3.98 -9.68 -19.59
CA GLY A 120 5.05 -10.44 -20.26
C GLY A 120 6.44 -10.26 -19.63
N GLU A 121 6.54 -9.54 -18.52
CA GLU A 121 7.78 -9.26 -17.80
C GLU A 121 8.12 -10.39 -16.80
N LYS A 122 8.26 -11.61 -17.33
CA LYS A 122 8.39 -12.86 -16.54
C LYS A 122 9.54 -12.81 -15.54
N SER A 123 10.72 -12.38 -15.99
CA SER A 123 11.90 -12.29 -15.09
C SER A 123 11.63 -11.38 -13.89
N ARG A 124 10.92 -10.29 -14.08
CA ARG A 124 10.55 -9.36 -13.01
C ARG A 124 9.51 -9.99 -12.08
N ALA A 125 8.54 -10.72 -12.65
CA ALA A 125 7.54 -11.45 -11.88
C ALA A 125 8.19 -12.51 -10.97
N LEU A 126 9.09 -13.32 -11.51
CA LEU A 126 9.83 -14.34 -10.76
C LEU A 126 10.66 -13.72 -9.64
N TYR A 127 11.41 -12.65 -9.95
CA TYR A 127 12.20 -11.93 -8.93
C TYR A 127 11.35 -11.49 -7.74
N LEU A 128 10.18 -10.89 -7.98
CA LEU A 128 9.29 -10.41 -6.91
C LEU A 128 8.69 -11.55 -6.08
N LEU A 129 8.39 -12.68 -6.70
CA LEU A 129 7.87 -13.86 -6.02
C LEU A 129 8.95 -14.56 -5.19
N ASP A 130 10.19 -14.63 -5.68
CA ASP A 130 11.34 -15.15 -4.93
C ASP A 130 11.69 -14.24 -3.75
N GLU A 131 11.65 -12.91 -3.93
CA GLU A 131 11.76 -11.96 -2.84
C GLU A 131 10.69 -12.19 -1.76
N ALA A 132 9.45 -12.45 -2.17
CA ALA A 132 8.39 -12.79 -1.22
C ALA A 132 8.72 -14.05 -0.41
N LEU A 133 9.22 -15.12 -1.03
CA LEU A 133 9.61 -16.35 -0.34
C LEU A 133 10.82 -16.15 0.59
N SER A 134 11.83 -15.42 0.13
CA SER A 134 13.08 -15.18 0.87
C SER A 134 12.87 -14.35 2.13
N ASN A 135 11.83 -13.52 2.15
CA ASN A 135 11.48 -12.67 3.29
C ASN A 135 10.55 -13.34 4.32
N ASN A 136 10.50 -14.66 4.35
CA ASN A 136 9.75 -15.47 5.31
C ASN A 136 8.25 -15.11 5.38
N PRO A 137 7.48 -15.36 4.30
CA PRO A 137 6.06 -15.07 4.26
C PRO A 137 5.29 -15.99 5.22
N PRO A 138 4.06 -15.61 5.61
CA PRO A 138 3.18 -16.50 6.35
C PRO A 138 3.05 -17.87 5.68
N GLU A 139 3.08 -18.95 6.46
CA GLU A 139 3.08 -20.34 5.95
C GLU A 139 1.96 -20.60 4.93
N ARG A 140 0.77 -20.02 5.17
CA ARG A 140 -0.38 -20.15 4.27
C ARG A 140 -0.14 -19.54 2.87
N MET A 141 0.84 -18.65 2.72
CA MET A 141 1.13 -18.00 1.43
C MET A 141 2.21 -18.71 0.62
N LYS A 142 3.07 -19.49 1.26
CA LYS A 142 4.16 -20.20 0.59
C LYS A 142 3.69 -21.10 -0.56
N PRO A 143 2.65 -21.94 -0.41
CA PRO A 143 2.16 -22.78 -1.50
C PRO A 143 1.65 -21.97 -2.70
N LEU A 144 0.96 -20.84 -2.45
CA LEU A 144 0.48 -19.96 -3.50
C LEU A 144 1.64 -19.36 -4.29
N ILE A 145 2.64 -18.81 -3.60
CA ILE A 145 3.79 -18.16 -4.24
C ILE A 145 4.57 -19.20 -5.06
N SER A 146 4.85 -20.38 -4.49
CA SER A 146 5.55 -21.47 -5.19
C SER A 146 4.78 -21.97 -6.43
N SER A 147 3.45 -22.01 -6.34
CA SER A 147 2.61 -22.38 -7.50
C SER A 147 2.70 -21.34 -8.62
N LEU A 148 2.68 -20.05 -8.28
CA LEU A 148 2.82 -18.98 -9.26
C LEU A 148 4.18 -19.03 -9.97
N ILE A 149 5.27 -19.23 -9.23
CA ILE A 149 6.61 -19.39 -9.79
C ILE A 149 6.66 -20.57 -10.76
N ARG A 150 6.11 -21.73 -10.37
CA ARG A 150 6.05 -22.93 -11.21
C ARG A 150 5.30 -22.65 -12.51
N ASN A 151 4.10 -22.08 -12.43
CA ASN A 151 3.27 -21.80 -13.60
C ASN A 151 3.98 -20.86 -14.59
N ILE A 152 4.67 -19.82 -14.10
CA ILE A 152 5.43 -18.90 -14.96
C ILE A 152 6.56 -19.63 -15.70
N ASN A 153 7.27 -20.55 -15.01
CA ASN A 153 8.36 -21.33 -15.61
C ASN A 153 7.85 -22.36 -16.62
N GLU A 154 6.70 -23.02 -16.37
CA GLU A 154 6.09 -23.99 -17.28
C GLU A 154 5.61 -23.33 -18.59
N ASP A 155 5.05 -22.11 -18.51
CA ASP A 155 4.67 -21.31 -19.69
C ASP A 155 5.89 -20.93 -20.55
N GLU A 156 7.09 -20.80 -19.98
CA GLU A 156 8.32 -20.57 -20.74
C GLU A 156 8.75 -21.82 -21.53
N SER A 157 8.73 -22.98 -20.89
CA SER A 157 9.15 -24.24 -21.54
C SER A 157 8.22 -24.63 -22.68
N SER A 158 6.92 -24.35 -22.57
CA SER A 158 5.93 -24.62 -23.61
C SER A 158 6.08 -23.73 -24.85
N ASN A 159 6.52 -22.47 -24.66
CA ASN A 159 6.73 -21.52 -25.76
C ASN A 159 8.10 -21.69 -26.45
N ALA A 160 9.08 -22.36 -25.82
CA ALA A 160 10.40 -22.61 -26.38
C ALA A 160 10.44 -23.85 -27.29
N THR A 161 9.40 -24.68 -27.28
CA THR A 161 9.29 -25.93 -28.06
C THR A 161 8.40 -25.83 -29.30
N ASN A 162 7.84 -24.66 -29.60
CA ASN A 162 7.09 -24.34 -30.82
C ASN A 162 7.86 -23.37 -31.70
#